data_439b0a2696d2d7695382867c73d1b8ba
#
_entry.id   439b0a2696d2d7695382867c73d1b8ba
#
_cell.length_a   1.000
_cell.length_b   1.000
_cell.length_c   1.000
_cell.angle_alpha   90.00
_cell.angle_beta   90.00
_cell.angle_gamma   90.00
#
_symmetry.space_group_name_H-M   'P 1'
#
loop_
_entity.id
_entity.type
_entity.pdbx_description
1 polymer ?
#
loop_
_entity_poly.entity_id
_entity_poly.type
_entity_poly.pdbx_seq_one_letter_code
_entity_poly.pdbx_strand_id
1 'polypeptide(L)'
;MRHNIFYTAHRPLKLALITTCISLDEQYADENPDSGEVIKKISEMLYIFKEQVRNEATYILPIIFDYEPSIWNMYTAQHHKGMNQLRDLEDLISAFKKAEDEQKAAMISLISRVYNEFMLFNFHHMDDEEEVINEILWRYYKDNYLLEVEAAFKTLHPAVKQQHATAVLTQTATAA
;
A
#
# COMPACT_ATOMS: atom_id res chain seq x y z
N MET A 1 -22.16 -7.05 -13.19
CA MET A 1 -20.73 -6.68 -13.07
C MET A 1 -20.04 -7.87 -12.41
N ARG A 2 -18.90 -8.33 -12.93
CA ARG A 2 -18.13 -9.43 -12.34
C ARG A 2 -17.46 -8.97 -11.03
N HIS A 3 -17.17 -9.90 -10.12
CA HIS A 3 -16.55 -9.61 -8.84
C HIS A 3 -15.08 -9.19 -9.01
N ASN A 4 -14.72 -7.98 -8.53
CA ASN A 4 -13.33 -7.49 -8.49
C ASN A 4 -12.73 -7.86 -7.12
N ILE A 5 -11.79 -8.81 -7.12
CA ILE A 5 -11.18 -9.37 -5.92
C ILE A 5 -10.28 -8.37 -5.17
N PHE A 6 -9.75 -7.35 -5.87
CA PHE A 6 -8.82 -6.36 -5.32
C PHE A 6 -9.51 -5.13 -4.72
N TYR A 7 -10.75 -4.84 -5.16
CA TYR A 7 -11.40 -3.56 -4.86
C TYR A 7 -11.39 -3.19 -3.37
N THR A 8 -11.69 -4.14 -2.51
CA THR A 8 -11.78 -3.90 -1.05
C THR A 8 -10.43 -3.79 -0.37
N ALA A 9 -9.36 -4.30 -0.98
CA ALA A 9 -7.99 -4.24 -0.48
C ALA A 9 -7.25 -3.02 -1.02
N HIS A 10 -7.28 -2.80 -2.34
CA HIS A 10 -6.53 -1.72 -2.99
C HIS A 10 -7.07 -0.32 -2.67
N ARG A 11 -8.39 -0.15 -2.65
CA ARG A 11 -8.97 1.19 -2.41
C ARG A 11 -8.51 1.83 -1.09
N PRO A 12 -8.55 1.14 0.06
CA PRO A 12 -8.02 1.68 1.31
C PRO A 12 -6.52 1.92 1.26
N LEU A 13 -5.76 1.03 0.61
CA LEU A 13 -4.31 1.16 0.50
C LEU A 13 -3.93 2.36 -0.38
N LYS A 14 -4.58 2.54 -1.53
CA LYS A 14 -4.43 3.73 -2.38
C LYS A 14 -4.70 5.01 -1.60
N LEU A 15 -5.77 5.03 -0.79
CA LEU A 15 -6.09 6.19 0.05
C LEU A 15 -5.01 6.44 1.11
N ALA A 16 -4.50 5.40 1.78
CA ALA A 16 -3.42 5.51 2.76
C ALA A 16 -2.13 6.06 2.14
N LEU A 17 -1.77 5.60 0.93
CA LEU A 17 -0.63 6.11 0.18
C LEU A 17 -0.75 7.61 -0.11
N ILE A 18 -1.92 8.07 -0.61
CA ILE A 18 -2.17 9.49 -0.91
C ILE A 18 -2.16 10.34 0.36
N THR A 19 -2.86 9.92 1.40
CA THR A 19 -2.94 10.70 2.65
C THR A 19 -1.58 10.83 3.34
N THR A 20 -0.74 9.81 3.24
CA THR A 20 0.65 9.87 3.74
C THR A 20 1.50 10.83 2.90
N CYS A 21 1.33 10.85 1.57
CA CYS A 21 1.99 11.81 0.69
C CYS A 21 1.60 13.25 1.05
N ILE A 22 0.30 13.54 1.22
CA ILE A 22 -0.19 14.85 1.64
C ILE A 22 0.42 15.27 2.98
N SER A 23 0.47 14.36 3.97
CA SER A 23 1.10 14.64 5.26
C SER A 23 2.61 14.94 5.15
N LEU A 24 3.31 14.35 4.19
CA LEU A 24 4.71 14.68 3.89
C LEU A 24 4.86 16.07 3.28
N ASP A 25 3.97 16.45 2.37
CA ASP A 25 4.00 17.76 1.72
C ASP A 25 3.65 18.89 2.72
N GLU A 26 2.70 18.65 3.62
CA GLU A 26 2.35 19.58 4.69
C GLU A 26 3.52 19.84 5.65
N GLN A 27 4.37 18.84 5.92
CA GLN A 27 5.58 19.00 6.71
C GLN A 27 6.60 19.98 6.10
N TYR A 28 6.58 20.15 4.78
CA TYR A 28 7.41 21.14 4.09
C TYR A 28 6.91 22.58 4.28
N ALA A 29 5.62 22.75 4.46
CA ALA A 29 4.99 24.05 4.58
C ALA A 29 4.99 24.58 6.03
N ASP A 30 5.25 23.73 7.03
CA ASP A 30 5.21 24.08 8.45
C ASP A 30 6.59 24.58 8.94
N GLU A 31 6.60 25.70 9.66
CA GLU A 31 7.82 26.28 10.26
C GLU A 31 8.33 25.47 11.47
N ASN A 32 7.50 24.55 12.04
CA ASN A 32 7.88 23.71 13.17
C ASN A 32 7.28 22.31 13.07
N PRO A 33 7.73 21.50 12.10
CA PRO A 33 7.11 20.23 11.74
C PRO A 33 7.29 19.16 12.82
N ASP A 34 6.21 18.46 13.20
CA ASP A 34 6.29 17.20 13.95
C ASP A 34 6.64 16.03 13.01
N SER A 35 7.92 15.99 12.62
CA SER A 35 8.44 14.93 11.75
C SER A 35 8.26 13.52 12.32
N GLY A 36 8.08 13.39 13.64
CA GLY A 36 7.87 12.10 14.30
C GLY A 36 6.53 11.47 13.91
N GLU A 37 5.47 12.28 13.81
CA GLU A 37 4.15 11.78 13.45
C GLU A 37 4.10 11.31 11.99
N VAL A 38 4.67 12.07 11.07
CA VAL A 38 4.68 11.68 9.65
C VAL A 38 5.54 10.44 9.41
N ILE A 39 6.67 10.31 10.06
CA ILE A 39 7.50 9.10 10.02
C ILE A 39 6.76 7.88 10.55
N LYS A 40 5.94 8.05 11.59
CA LYS A 40 5.07 6.99 12.10
C LYS A 40 4.01 6.59 11.07
N LYS A 41 3.33 7.54 10.44
CA LYS A 41 2.34 7.28 9.38
C LYS A 41 2.96 6.51 8.21
N ILE A 42 4.15 6.90 7.75
CA ILE A 42 4.87 6.17 6.70
C ILE A 42 5.13 4.72 7.15
N SER A 43 5.67 4.53 8.36
CA SER A 43 5.99 3.19 8.86
C SER A 43 4.75 2.28 8.95
N GLU A 44 3.61 2.83 9.39
CA GLU A 44 2.33 2.11 9.43
C GLU A 44 1.84 1.74 8.03
N MET A 45 1.94 2.66 7.07
CA MET A 45 1.58 2.44 5.68
C MET A 45 2.47 1.37 5.03
N LEU A 46 3.80 1.42 5.23
CA LEU A 46 4.74 0.41 4.73
C LEU A 46 4.41 -0.98 5.30
N TYR A 47 4.01 -1.07 6.56
CA TYR A 47 3.57 -2.33 7.17
C TYR A 47 2.31 -2.87 6.47
N ILE A 48 1.29 -2.04 6.24
CA ILE A 48 0.06 -2.44 5.57
C ILE A 48 0.37 -2.93 4.15
N PHE A 49 1.21 -2.21 3.41
CA PHE A 49 1.62 -2.58 2.06
C PHE A 49 2.35 -3.93 2.03
N LYS A 50 3.26 -4.17 2.95
CA LYS A 50 4.00 -5.43 3.08
C LYS A 50 3.06 -6.63 3.29
N GLU A 51 2.05 -6.46 4.14
CA GLU A 51 1.04 -7.49 4.37
C GLU A 51 0.15 -7.70 3.13
N GLN A 52 -0.18 -6.63 2.38
CA GLN A 52 -0.92 -6.73 1.12
C GLN A 52 -0.17 -7.61 0.11
N VAL A 53 1.07 -7.27 -0.21
CA VAL A 53 1.92 -8.04 -1.13
C VAL A 53 2.05 -9.51 -0.70
N ARG A 54 2.22 -9.75 0.61
CA ARG A 54 2.29 -11.11 1.14
C ARG A 54 1.00 -11.90 0.90
N ASN A 55 -0.14 -11.25 1.07
CA ASN A 55 -1.44 -11.89 0.90
C ASN A 55 -1.73 -12.19 -0.58
N GLU A 56 -1.43 -11.26 -1.48
CA GLU A 56 -1.54 -11.48 -2.92
C GLU A 56 -0.67 -12.65 -3.37
N ALA A 57 0.58 -12.69 -2.92
CA ALA A 57 1.49 -13.80 -3.20
C ALA A 57 1.00 -15.14 -2.64
N THR A 58 0.20 -15.12 -1.57
CA THR A 58 -0.30 -16.34 -0.91
C THR A 58 -1.61 -16.84 -1.51
N TYR A 59 -2.54 -15.93 -1.85
CA TYR A 59 -3.92 -16.30 -2.19
C TYR A 59 -4.30 -16.02 -3.63
N ILE A 60 -3.73 -15.00 -4.27
CA ILE A 60 -4.14 -14.56 -5.60
C ILE A 60 -3.17 -15.06 -6.68
N LEU A 61 -1.88 -14.81 -6.53
CA LEU A 61 -0.92 -15.21 -7.55
C LEU A 61 -0.89 -16.73 -7.83
N PRO A 62 -1.01 -17.62 -6.83
CA PRO A 62 -1.02 -19.07 -7.11
C PRO A 62 -2.18 -19.53 -7.99
N ILE A 63 -3.36 -18.90 -7.89
CA ILE A 63 -4.54 -19.32 -8.67
C ILE A 63 -4.48 -18.88 -10.14
N ILE A 64 -3.54 -18.02 -10.53
CA ILE A 64 -3.29 -17.67 -11.93
C ILE A 64 -2.11 -18.45 -12.53
N PHE A 65 -1.23 -19.02 -11.69
CA PHE A 65 0.00 -19.67 -12.14
C PHE A 65 -0.25 -20.80 -13.12
N ASP A 66 -1.27 -21.64 -12.87
CA ASP A 66 -1.58 -22.80 -13.71
C ASP A 66 -2.09 -22.45 -15.11
N TYR A 67 -2.61 -21.23 -15.28
CA TYR A 67 -3.20 -20.76 -16.53
C TYR A 67 -2.30 -19.77 -17.27
N GLU A 68 -1.66 -18.86 -16.52
CA GLU A 68 -0.90 -17.74 -17.08
C GLU A 68 0.45 -17.55 -16.34
N PRO A 69 1.38 -18.51 -16.46
CA PRO A 69 2.65 -18.46 -15.71
C PRO A 69 3.54 -17.25 -16.08
N SER A 70 3.40 -16.70 -17.29
CA SER A 70 4.11 -15.48 -17.69
C SER A 70 3.62 -14.25 -16.92
N ILE A 71 2.33 -14.16 -16.68
CA ILE A 71 1.69 -13.09 -15.89
C ILE A 71 2.08 -13.24 -14.42
N TRP A 72 2.05 -14.47 -13.90
CA TRP A 72 2.54 -14.74 -12.54
C TRP A 72 4.00 -14.27 -12.34
N ASN A 73 4.90 -14.60 -13.30
CA ASN A 73 6.29 -14.14 -13.25
C ASN A 73 6.40 -12.62 -13.25
N MET A 74 5.60 -11.94 -14.07
CA MET A 74 5.61 -10.48 -14.19
C MET A 74 5.21 -9.83 -12.84
N TYR A 75 4.09 -10.23 -12.23
CA TYR A 75 3.63 -9.66 -10.97
C TYR A 75 4.54 -10.02 -9.80
N THR A 76 5.07 -11.23 -9.77
CA THR A 76 6.10 -11.61 -8.79
C THR A 76 7.33 -10.68 -8.88
N ALA A 77 7.79 -10.35 -10.08
CA ALA A 77 8.90 -9.41 -10.26
C ALA A 77 8.53 -7.98 -9.82
N GLN A 78 7.30 -7.52 -10.09
CA GLN A 78 6.81 -6.23 -9.63
C GLN A 78 6.70 -6.17 -8.09
N HIS A 79 6.20 -7.21 -7.44
CA HIS A 79 6.19 -7.35 -5.98
C HIS A 79 7.62 -7.26 -5.39
N HIS A 80 8.59 -7.96 -5.99
CA HIS A 80 9.99 -7.86 -5.57
C HIS A 80 10.53 -6.42 -5.69
N LYS A 81 10.18 -5.70 -6.77
CA LYS A 81 10.56 -4.30 -6.94
C LYS A 81 9.93 -3.39 -5.88
N GLY A 82 8.62 -3.51 -5.64
CA GLY A 82 7.92 -2.77 -4.59
C GLY A 82 8.51 -3.03 -3.20
N MET A 83 8.84 -4.29 -2.89
CA MET A 83 9.49 -4.68 -1.63
C MET A 83 10.92 -4.17 -1.49
N ASN A 84 11.66 -3.96 -2.59
CA ASN A 84 12.98 -3.31 -2.54
C ASN A 84 12.83 -1.82 -2.22
N GLN A 85 11.93 -1.12 -2.91
CA GLN A 85 11.62 0.30 -2.63
C GLN A 85 11.14 0.51 -1.18
N LEU A 86 10.33 -0.43 -0.66
CA LEU A 86 9.89 -0.41 0.74
C LEU A 86 11.09 -0.50 1.70
N ARG A 87 12.04 -1.40 1.44
CA ARG A 87 13.27 -1.53 2.26
C ARG A 87 14.11 -0.27 2.22
N ASP A 88 14.26 0.36 1.06
CA ASP A 88 14.97 1.63 0.93
C ASP A 88 14.34 2.71 1.81
N LEU A 89 13.01 2.77 1.88
CA LEU A 89 12.29 3.68 2.78
C LEU A 89 12.47 3.32 4.27
N GLU A 90 12.42 2.04 4.63
CA GLU A 90 12.67 1.57 6.01
C GLU A 90 14.10 1.97 6.46
N ASP A 91 15.09 1.84 5.59
CA ASP A 91 16.49 2.23 5.85
C ASP A 91 16.62 3.76 6.02
N LEU A 92 15.99 4.55 5.16
CA LEU A 92 15.96 6.02 5.29
C LEU A 92 15.28 6.47 6.59
N ILE A 93 14.17 5.84 6.98
CA ILE A 93 13.49 6.10 8.25
C ILE A 93 14.37 5.74 9.44
N SER A 94 15.08 4.62 9.37
CA SER A 94 16.02 4.20 10.41
C SER A 94 17.17 5.19 10.55
N ALA A 95 17.71 5.71 9.45
CA ALA A 95 18.74 6.73 9.43
C ALA A 95 18.21 8.06 10.00
N PHE A 96 17.01 8.49 9.61
CA PHE A 96 16.37 9.71 10.12
C PHE A 96 16.22 9.71 11.65
N LYS A 97 15.83 8.57 12.24
CA LYS A 97 15.70 8.44 13.70
C LYS A 97 17.00 8.59 14.47
N LYS A 98 18.15 8.45 13.80
CA LYS A 98 19.49 8.56 14.39
C LYS A 98 20.19 9.86 14.02
N ALA A 99 19.59 10.66 13.12
CA ALA A 99 20.20 11.89 12.61
C ALA A 99 20.11 13.01 13.63
N GLU A 100 21.11 13.89 13.58
CA GLU A 100 21.11 15.18 14.30
C GLU A 100 20.09 16.14 13.69
N ASP A 101 19.59 17.09 14.47
CA ASP A 101 18.49 17.97 14.06
C ASP A 101 18.79 18.76 12.78
N GLU A 102 20.04 19.19 12.58
CA GLU A 102 20.47 19.91 11.38
C GLU A 102 20.35 19.07 10.08
N GLN A 103 20.36 17.75 10.20
CA GLN A 103 20.27 16.83 9.07
C GLN A 103 18.83 16.43 8.75
N LYS A 104 17.92 16.53 9.71
CA LYS A 104 16.55 16.02 9.60
C LYS A 104 15.77 16.64 8.45
N ALA A 105 15.90 17.96 8.23
CA ALA A 105 15.19 18.64 7.14
C ALA A 105 15.59 18.09 5.75
N ALA A 106 16.89 17.90 5.51
CA ALA A 106 17.36 17.31 4.25
C ALA A 106 16.91 15.85 4.10
N MET A 107 16.85 15.08 5.19
CA MET A 107 16.39 13.69 5.18
C MET A 107 14.89 13.57 4.93
N ILE A 108 14.05 14.44 5.48
CA ILE A 108 12.61 14.48 5.17
C ILE A 108 12.40 14.74 3.68
N SER A 109 13.16 15.66 3.08
CA SER A 109 13.13 15.91 1.63
C SER A 109 13.45 14.66 0.81
N LEU A 110 14.47 13.93 1.23
CA LEU A 110 14.86 12.68 0.58
C LEU A 110 13.77 11.60 0.75
N ILE A 111 13.24 11.44 1.96
CA ILE A 111 12.16 10.49 2.27
C ILE A 111 10.93 10.81 1.43
N SER A 112 10.51 12.08 1.33
CA SER A 112 9.36 12.50 0.52
C SER A 112 9.55 12.12 -0.95
N ARG A 113 10.71 12.39 -1.53
CA ARG A 113 11.00 12.02 -2.92
C ARG A 113 10.92 10.51 -3.14
N VAL A 114 11.60 9.72 -2.31
CA VAL A 114 11.62 8.25 -2.44
C VAL A 114 10.22 7.66 -2.18
N TYR A 115 9.48 8.25 -1.24
CA TYR A 115 8.10 7.87 -0.97
C TYR A 115 7.19 8.12 -2.18
N ASN A 116 7.32 9.27 -2.84
CA ASN A 116 6.54 9.58 -4.05
C ASN A 116 6.82 8.58 -5.18
N GLU A 117 8.08 8.20 -5.40
CA GLU A 117 8.44 7.18 -6.38
C GLU A 117 7.84 5.81 -6.03
N PHE A 118 7.88 5.43 -4.75
CA PHE A 118 7.24 4.22 -4.23
C PHE A 118 5.71 4.26 -4.43
N MET A 119 5.06 5.36 -4.06
CA MET A 119 3.62 5.54 -4.21
C MET A 119 3.19 5.40 -5.66
N LEU A 120 3.82 6.13 -6.57
CA LEU A 120 3.47 6.11 -8.01
C LEU A 120 3.64 4.71 -8.61
N PHE A 121 4.76 4.03 -8.30
CA PHE A 121 4.99 2.67 -8.76
C PHE A 121 3.86 1.73 -8.30
N ASN A 122 3.50 1.78 -7.02
CA ASN A 122 2.49 0.88 -6.46
C ASN A 122 1.06 1.24 -6.88
N PHE A 123 0.76 2.51 -7.20
CA PHE A 123 -0.50 2.87 -7.85
C PHE A 123 -0.67 2.18 -9.20
N HIS A 124 0.34 2.31 -10.06
CA HIS A 124 0.30 1.65 -11.38
C HIS A 124 0.22 0.13 -11.25
N HIS A 125 0.99 -0.45 -10.33
CA HIS A 125 0.96 -1.87 -10.08
C HIS A 125 -0.45 -2.36 -9.67
N MET A 126 -1.10 -1.68 -8.71
CA MET A 126 -2.46 -2.03 -8.27
C MET A 126 -3.50 -1.82 -9.38
N ASP A 127 -3.36 -0.78 -10.21
CA ASP A 127 -4.26 -0.56 -11.34
C ASP A 127 -4.11 -1.68 -12.37
N ASP A 128 -2.87 -2.07 -12.71
CA ASP A 128 -2.57 -3.17 -13.62
C ASP A 128 -3.11 -4.51 -13.09
N GLU A 129 -3.00 -4.78 -11.78
CA GLU A 129 -3.57 -5.99 -11.17
C GLU A 129 -5.10 -6.01 -11.28
N GLU A 130 -5.75 -4.89 -10.96
CA GLU A 130 -7.21 -4.78 -11.08
C GLU A 130 -7.69 -4.99 -12.51
N GLU A 131 -6.94 -4.56 -13.52
CA GLU A 131 -7.29 -4.75 -14.92
C GLU A 131 -6.94 -6.16 -15.40
N VAL A 132 -5.68 -6.56 -15.31
CA VAL A 132 -5.15 -7.77 -15.96
C VAL A 132 -5.51 -9.04 -15.19
N ILE A 133 -5.29 -9.05 -13.87
CA ILE A 133 -5.53 -10.27 -13.07
C ILE A 133 -7.02 -10.55 -12.97
N ASN A 134 -7.88 -9.53 -12.77
CA ASN A 134 -9.32 -9.77 -12.76
C ASN A 134 -9.83 -10.35 -14.08
N GLU A 135 -9.33 -9.88 -15.24
CA GLU A 135 -9.71 -10.46 -16.54
C GLU A 135 -9.35 -11.94 -16.65
N ILE A 136 -8.17 -12.33 -16.16
CA ILE A 136 -7.75 -13.73 -16.11
C ILE A 136 -8.65 -14.53 -15.18
N LEU A 137 -8.85 -14.07 -13.97
CA LEU A 137 -9.70 -14.73 -12.97
C LEU A 137 -11.12 -14.92 -13.49
N TRP A 138 -11.68 -13.94 -14.19
CA TRP A 138 -13.02 -14.04 -14.75
C TRP A 138 -13.16 -15.04 -15.91
N ARG A 139 -12.07 -15.37 -16.60
CA ARG A 139 -12.10 -16.43 -17.63
C ARG A 139 -12.20 -17.82 -17.02
N TYR A 140 -11.51 -18.05 -15.90
CA TYR A 140 -11.33 -19.38 -15.34
C TYR A 140 -12.19 -19.68 -14.11
N TYR A 141 -12.66 -18.63 -13.39
CA TYR A 141 -13.35 -18.80 -12.12
C TYR A 141 -14.71 -18.12 -12.10
N LYS A 142 -15.64 -18.69 -11.32
CA LYS A 142 -16.94 -18.08 -11.03
C LYS A 142 -16.82 -17.11 -9.84
N ASP A 143 -17.72 -16.13 -9.78
CA ASP A 143 -17.71 -15.11 -8.73
C ASP A 143 -17.80 -15.70 -7.31
N ASN A 144 -18.53 -16.81 -7.11
CA ASN A 144 -18.61 -17.47 -5.79
C ASN A 144 -17.22 -17.93 -5.29
N TYR A 145 -16.40 -18.51 -6.18
CA TYR A 145 -15.03 -18.90 -5.83
C TYR A 145 -14.16 -17.67 -5.52
N LEU A 146 -14.28 -16.61 -6.30
CA LEU A 146 -13.52 -15.37 -6.06
C LEU A 146 -13.92 -14.71 -4.74
N LEU A 147 -15.17 -14.79 -4.34
CA LEU A 147 -15.64 -14.34 -3.02
C LEU A 147 -15.05 -15.16 -1.87
N GLU A 148 -14.90 -16.48 -2.05
CA GLU A 148 -14.24 -17.35 -1.06
C GLU A 148 -12.75 -17.01 -0.91
N VAL A 149 -12.05 -16.80 -2.04
CA VAL A 149 -10.63 -16.36 -2.04
C VAL A 149 -10.49 -14.99 -1.36
N GLU A 150 -11.36 -14.03 -1.69
CA GLU A 150 -11.36 -12.71 -1.05
C GLU A 150 -11.63 -12.79 0.45
N ALA A 151 -12.51 -13.68 0.88
CA ALA A 151 -12.80 -13.88 2.31
C ALA A 151 -11.57 -14.44 3.06
N ALA A 152 -10.85 -15.40 2.47
CA ALA A 152 -9.60 -15.92 3.03
C ALA A 152 -8.53 -14.84 3.14
N PHE A 153 -8.41 -14.01 2.13
CA PHE A 153 -7.53 -12.85 2.06
C PHE A 153 -7.83 -11.81 3.16
N LYS A 154 -9.11 -11.54 3.46
CA LYS A 154 -9.57 -10.55 4.46
C LYS A 154 -9.42 -10.99 5.91
N THR A 155 -9.46 -12.28 6.20
CA THR A 155 -9.44 -12.78 7.60
C THR A 155 -8.13 -12.52 8.31
N LEU A 156 -7.05 -12.22 7.60
CA LEU A 156 -5.72 -11.96 8.14
C LEU A 156 -5.42 -10.48 8.45
N HIS A 157 -6.37 -9.56 8.23
CA HIS A 157 -6.18 -8.12 8.46
C HIS A 157 -7.06 -7.50 9.57
N PRO A 158 -6.83 -7.77 10.86
CA PRO A 158 -7.51 -7.02 11.93
C PRO A 158 -7.07 -5.54 11.97
N ALA A 159 -5.85 -5.20 11.58
CA ALA A 159 -5.29 -3.84 11.67
C ALA A 159 -5.95 -2.83 10.70
N VAL A 160 -6.33 -3.24 9.49
CA VAL A 160 -7.01 -2.36 8.51
C VAL A 160 -8.41 -1.96 8.99
N LYS A 161 -9.09 -2.81 9.76
CA LYS A 161 -10.43 -2.51 10.31
C LYS A 161 -10.41 -1.37 11.34
N GLN A 162 -9.34 -1.24 12.12
CA GLN A 162 -9.27 -0.22 13.17
C GLN A 162 -8.95 1.17 12.63
N GLN A 163 -8.12 1.29 11.61
CA GLN A 163 -7.77 2.59 11.00
C GLN A 163 -8.91 3.19 10.19
N HIS A 164 -9.76 2.36 9.54
CA HIS A 164 -10.94 2.84 8.82
C HIS A 164 -12.01 3.43 9.75
N ALA A 165 -12.21 2.83 10.92
CA ALA A 165 -13.15 3.34 11.90
C ALA A 165 -12.72 4.73 12.43
N THR A 166 -11.43 4.95 12.61
CA THR A 166 -10.89 6.22 13.13
C THR A 166 -10.89 7.33 12.07
N ALA A 167 -10.54 7.03 10.81
CA ALA A 167 -10.52 8.02 9.73
C ALA A 167 -11.92 8.51 9.34
N VAL A 168 -12.93 7.65 9.36
CA VAL A 168 -14.33 8.02 9.08
C VAL A 168 -14.91 8.85 10.22
N LEU A 169 -14.57 8.55 11.47
CA LEU A 169 -15.06 9.30 12.63
C LEU A 169 -14.47 10.69 12.77
N THR A 170 -13.21 10.90 12.33
CA THR A 170 -12.59 12.25 12.34
C THR A 170 -13.14 13.17 11.24
N GLN A 171 -13.53 12.65 10.08
CA GLN A 171 -14.13 13.44 9.01
C GLN A 171 -15.56 13.88 9.31
N THR A 172 -16.33 13.12 10.11
CA THR A 172 -17.68 13.51 10.53
C THR A 172 -17.70 14.50 11.70
N ALA A 173 -16.64 14.59 12.48
CA ALA A 173 -16.54 15.51 13.62
C ALA A 173 -16.12 16.95 13.22
N THR A 174 -15.58 17.16 12.01
CA THR A 174 -15.15 18.49 11.51
C THR A 174 -16.23 19.17 10.63
N ALA A 175 -17.36 18.51 10.38
CA ALA A 175 -18.47 19.00 9.56
C ALA A 175 -19.73 19.37 10.38
N ALA A 176 -19.60 19.54 11.69
CA ALA A 176 -20.65 20.04 12.62
C ALA A 176 -20.17 21.35 13.32
#